data_3dc1e494a5dbd5189ce4f8398cb925d3
#
_entry.id   3dc1e494a5dbd5189ce4f8398cb925d3
#
_cell.length_a   1.000
_cell.length_b   1.000
_cell.length_c   1.000
_cell.angle_alpha   90.00
_cell.angle_beta   90.00
_cell.angle_gamma   90.00
#
_symmetry.space_group_name_H-M   'P 1'
#
loop_
_entity.id
_entity.type
_entity.pdbx_description
1 polymer ?
#
loop_
_entity_poly.entity_id
_entity_poly.type
_entity_poly.pdbx_seq_one_letter_code
_entity_poly.pdbx_strand_id
1 'polypeptide(L)'
;MYPTAKCISIRKKTTVVMDILNRHHFRGRSLPNGAVYVGRGTPLGNPFVLGEHGDRDAVIDLYQTWLHERIATQDPIILAALGRLRSAEALVCSCAPARCHAECIRDVVQYINLISYEPQQTRLF
;
A
#
# COMPACT_ATOMS: atom_id res chain seq x y z
N MET A 1 -11.37 10.71 0.07
CA MET A 1 -10.99 10.04 0.79
C MET A 1 -11.61 8.78 1.01
N TYR A 2 -11.03 7.88 1.49
CA TYR A 2 -11.55 6.66 1.74
C TYR A 2 -12.26 6.66 3.01
N PRO A 3 -13.44 6.70 2.92
CA PRO A 3 -14.28 6.80 4.08
C PRO A 3 -14.13 5.54 4.72
N THR A 4 -13.67 4.88 4.03
CA THR A 4 -13.35 3.78 4.46
C THR A 4 -13.16 3.44 5.71
N ALA A 5 -12.48 4.12 6.21
CA ALA A 5 -12.12 3.85 7.48
C ALA A 5 -13.21 3.18 8.14
N LYS A 6 -14.27 3.69 8.10
CA LYS A 6 -15.30 3.15 8.73
C LYS A 6 -15.68 1.90 8.25
N CYS A 7 -15.57 1.71 7.13
CA CYS A 7 -16.08 0.54 6.60
C CYS A 7 -15.35 -0.53 7.26
N ILE A 8 -14.33 -0.14 7.80
CA ILE A 8 -13.60 -1.01 8.46
C ILE A 8 -14.28 -1.98 9.18
N SER A 9 -15.11 -1.66 9.96
CA SER A 9 -15.77 -2.54 10.81
C SER A 9 -16.11 -3.76 10.02
N ILE A 10 -16.32 -3.63 8.88
CA ILE A 10 -16.71 -4.70 8.11
C ILE A 10 -15.69 -5.65 7.86
N ARG A 11 -14.69 -5.20 7.57
CA ARG A 11 -13.75 -6.06 7.22
C ARG A 11 -13.24 -6.95 8.14
N LYS A 12 -13.37 -6.72 9.22
CA LYS A 12 -12.85 -7.51 10.16
C LYS A 12 -13.06 -8.91 9.85
N LYS A 13 -13.93 -9.34 9.25
CA LYS A 13 -14.14 -10.67 9.02
C LYS A 13 -13.50 -11.13 7.80
N THR A 14 -13.42 -10.49 6.84
CA THR A 14 -12.87 -10.96 5.63
C THR A 14 -11.51 -10.40 5.39
N THR A 15 -11.23 -9.33 5.98
CA THR A 15 -10.02 -8.69 5.70
C THR A 15 -8.80 -9.22 6.34
N VAL A 16 -7.75 -9.30 5.61
CA VAL A 16 -6.53 -9.77 6.15
C VAL A 16 -5.75 -8.51 6.35
N VAL A 17 -5.35 -8.23 7.54
CA VAL A 17 -4.60 -7.04 7.83
C VAL A 17 -3.22 -7.19 7.27
N MET A 18 -2.81 -6.29 6.40
CA MET A 18 -1.52 -6.38 5.78
C MET A 18 -0.47 -5.74 6.68
N ASP A 19 0.52 -6.49 7.07
CA ASP A 19 1.55 -5.98 7.95
C ASP A 19 2.56 -5.15 7.18
N ILE A 20 3.26 -4.25 7.85
CA ILE A 20 4.32 -3.47 7.23
C ILE A 20 5.58 -3.83 7.97
N LEU A 21 6.53 -4.43 7.28
CA LEU A 21 7.75 -4.93 7.88
C LEU A 21 8.96 -4.11 7.45
N ASN A 22 10.01 -4.16 8.24
CA ASN A 22 11.22 -3.41 7.94
C ASN A 22 12.23 -4.37 7.32
N ARG A 23 12.72 -4.06 6.11
CA ARG A 23 13.61 -4.94 5.40
C ARG A 23 14.89 -5.22 6.16
N HIS A 24 15.31 -4.30 6.99
CA HIS A 24 16.56 -4.47 7.70
C HIS A 24 16.49 -5.59 8.75
N HIS A 25 15.28 -5.99 9.13
CA HIS A 25 15.13 -7.05 10.09
C HIS A 25 15.37 -8.41 9.40
N PHE A 26 15.44 -8.44 8.08
CA PHE A 26 15.65 -9.68 7.37
C PHE A 26 17.00 -9.70 6.64
N ARG A 27 17.93 -8.86 7.09
CA ARG A 27 19.21 -8.80 6.47
C ARG A 27 19.85 -10.18 6.50
N GLY A 28 20.32 -10.66 5.36
CA GLY A 28 20.91 -11.97 5.29
C GLY A 28 19.92 -13.12 5.26
N ARG A 29 18.61 -12.81 5.26
CA ARG A 29 17.62 -13.85 5.23
C ARG A 29 16.58 -13.53 4.18
N SER A 30 15.79 -14.48 3.79
CA SER A 30 14.73 -14.26 2.82
C SER A 30 13.56 -13.58 3.49
N LEU A 31 12.79 -12.85 2.73
CA LEU A 31 11.59 -12.24 3.28
C LEU A 31 10.55 -13.35 3.46
N PRO A 32 9.60 -13.16 4.39
CA PRO A 32 8.56 -14.16 4.61
C PRO A 32 7.72 -14.33 3.35
N ASN A 33 7.07 -15.47 3.21
CA ASN A 33 6.21 -15.71 2.08
C ASN A 33 5.07 -14.71 2.13
N GLY A 34 4.70 -14.20 0.99
CA GLY A 34 3.62 -13.22 0.94
C GLY A 34 4.06 -11.78 1.19
N ALA A 35 5.32 -11.56 1.52
CA ALA A 35 5.81 -10.22 1.77
C ALA A 35 6.37 -9.64 0.47
N VAL A 36 6.04 -8.39 0.17
CA VAL A 36 6.48 -7.75 -1.05
C VAL A 36 7.18 -6.43 -0.73
N TYR A 37 8.36 -6.25 -1.25
CA TYR A 37 9.11 -5.03 -1.02
C TYR A 37 8.53 -3.90 -1.87
N VAL A 38 8.24 -2.77 -1.26
CA VAL A 38 7.65 -1.63 -1.95
C VAL A 38 8.49 -0.35 -1.78
N GLY A 39 9.74 -0.51 -1.43
CA GLY A 39 10.61 0.64 -1.20
C GLY A 39 11.27 1.17 -2.45
N ARG A 40 12.35 1.93 -2.27
CA ARG A 40 13.02 2.52 -3.39
C ARG A 40 13.48 1.47 -4.36
N GLY A 41 13.43 1.77 -5.62
CA GLY A 41 13.79 0.84 -6.65
C GLY A 41 12.59 0.11 -7.22
N THR A 42 11.42 0.27 -6.61
CA THR A 42 10.21 -0.37 -7.12
C THR A 42 9.28 0.73 -7.64
N PRO A 43 8.31 0.39 -8.49
CA PRO A 43 7.40 1.39 -9.02
C PRO A 43 6.61 2.13 -7.95
N LEU A 44 6.42 1.47 -6.79
CA LEU A 44 5.67 2.07 -5.71
C LEU A 44 6.58 2.75 -4.67
N GLY A 45 7.86 2.83 -4.94
CA GLY A 45 8.77 3.49 -4.02
C GLY A 45 8.48 4.98 -3.96
N ASN A 46 8.78 5.60 -2.83
CA ASN A 46 8.50 7.03 -2.65
C ASN A 46 9.50 7.85 -3.46
N PRO A 47 9.04 8.66 -4.41
CA PRO A 47 9.96 9.48 -5.20
C PRO A 47 10.44 10.71 -4.45
N PHE A 48 9.81 11.03 -3.30
CA PHE A 48 10.20 12.20 -2.56
C PHE A 48 11.25 11.82 -1.52
N VAL A 49 12.24 12.68 -1.33
CA VAL A 49 13.37 12.36 -0.49
C VAL A 49 13.34 13.11 0.82
N LEU A 50 13.48 12.37 1.92
CA LEU A 50 13.48 12.94 3.25
C LEU A 50 14.61 13.96 3.33
N GLY A 51 14.36 15.09 3.85
CA GLY A 51 15.34 16.15 3.98
C GLY A 51 15.37 17.09 2.77
N GLU A 52 15.15 16.53 1.59
CA GLU A 52 15.20 17.33 0.40
C GLU A 52 13.80 17.84 0.12
N HIS A 53 12.80 17.07 0.35
CA HIS A 53 11.42 17.46 0.09
C HIS A 53 10.63 17.67 1.38
N GLY A 54 11.30 17.64 2.51
CA GLY A 54 10.65 17.89 3.78
C GLY A 54 10.96 16.81 4.79
N ASP A 55 10.30 16.87 5.93
CA ASP A 55 10.51 15.85 6.96
C ASP A 55 9.68 14.62 6.60
N ARG A 56 9.68 13.62 7.48
CA ARG A 56 9.01 12.37 7.20
C ARG A 56 7.54 12.57 6.90
N ASP A 57 6.83 13.34 7.68
CA ASP A 57 5.41 13.53 7.45
C ASP A 57 5.17 14.23 6.12
N ALA A 58 5.99 15.20 5.78
CA ALA A 58 5.83 15.94 4.54
C ALA A 58 6.02 15.02 3.33
N VAL A 59 7.06 14.17 3.35
CA VAL A 59 7.32 13.31 2.19
C VAL A 59 6.26 12.21 2.08
N ILE A 60 5.66 11.80 3.18
CA ILE A 60 4.61 10.80 3.10
C ILE A 60 3.32 11.44 2.62
N ASP A 61 3.04 12.68 3.01
CA ASP A 61 1.85 13.36 2.51
C ASP A 61 2.00 13.63 1.02
N LEU A 62 3.21 13.97 0.56
CA LEU A 62 3.45 14.19 -0.86
C LEU A 62 3.25 12.87 -1.60
N TYR A 63 3.69 11.77 -1.01
CA TYR A 63 3.58 10.46 -1.63
C TYR A 63 2.09 10.10 -1.76
N GLN A 64 1.30 10.37 -0.75
CA GLN A 64 -0.10 10.03 -0.80
C GLN A 64 -0.78 10.76 -1.95
N THR A 65 -0.50 12.04 -2.13
CA THR A 65 -1.08 12.82 -3.20
C THR A 65 -0.60 12.27 -4.55
N TRP A 66 0.69 11.97 -4.64
CA TRP A 66 1.28 11.45 -5.87
C TRP A 66 0.63 10.11 -6.24
N LEU A 67 0.48 9.21 -5.28
CA LEU A 67 -0.07 7.90 -5.54
C LEU A 67 -1.51 8.04 -6.02
N HIS A 68 -2.29 8.89 -5.35
CA HIS A 68 -3.67 9.05 -5.76
C HIS A 68 -3.77 9.64 -7.16
N GLU A 69 -2.86 10.53 -7.53
CA GLU A 69 -2.87 11.08 -8.86
C GLU A 69 -2.48 10.03 -9.90
N ARG A 70 -1.55 9.15 -9.56
CA ARG A 70 -1.14 8.12 -10.50
C ARG A 70 -2.32 7.17 -10.73
N ILE A 71 -3.10 6.91 -9.71
CA ILE A 71 -4.25 6.04 -9.83
C ILE A 71 -5.32 6.74 -10.64
N ALA A 72 -5.57 8.01 -10.37
CA ALA A 72 -6.60 8.75 -11.07
C ALA A 72 -6.31 8.88 -12.56
N THR A 73 -5.03 8.98 -12.92
CA THR A 73 -4.68 9.09 -14.33
C THR A 73 -4.46 7.73 -14.95
N GLN A 74 -4.71 6.67 -14.19
CA GLN A 74 -4.59 5.30 -14.68
C GLN A 74 -3.20 4.94 -15.21
N ASP A 75 -2.20 5.31 -14.44
CA ASP A 75 -0.82 5.01 -14.79
C ASP A 75 -0.69 3.50 -14.81
N PRO A 76 -0.42 2.87 -15.94
CA PRO A 76 -0.40 1.44 -16.07
C PRO A 76 0.66 0.73 -15.22
N ILE A 77 1.78 1.36 -15.00
CA ILE A 77 2.84 0.75 -14.22
C ILE A 77 2.42 0.70 -12.77
N ILE A 78 1.83 1.78 -12.28
CA ILE A 78 1.39 1.83 -10.89
C ILE A 78 0.20 0.91 -10.68
N LEU A 79 -0.73 0.87 -11.63
CA LEU A 79 -1.89 0.01 -11.46
C LEU A 79 -1.48 -1.46 -11.50
N ALA A 80 -0.51 -1.82 -12.33
CA ALA A 80 -0.04 -3.19 -12.37
C ALA A 80 0.65 -3.55 -11.05
N ALA A 81 1.43 -2.62 -10.52
CA ALA A 81 2.14 -2.87 -9.27
C ALA A 81 1.14 -3.05 -8.13
N LEU A 82 0.10 -2.23 -8.08
CA LEU A 82 -0.90 -2.36 -7.04
C LEU A 82 -1.67 -3.68 -7.20
N GLY A 83 -1.90 -4.08 -8.45
CA GLY A 83 -2.61 -5.33 -8.70
C GLY A 83 -1.85 -6.53 -8.15
N ARG A 84 -0.52 -6.48 -8.21
CA ARG A 84 0.25 -7.58 -7.71
C ARG A 84 0.22 -7.64 -6.19
N LEU A 85 -0.21 -6.58 -5.52
CA LEU A 85 -0.24 -6.58 -4.08
C LEU A 85 -1.58 -7.02 -3.52
N ARG A 86 -2.54 -7.29 -4.37
CA ARG A 86 -3.87 -7.64 -3.87
C ARG A 86 -3.87 -8.88 -2.97
N SER A 87 -2.95 -9.80 -3.21
CA SER A 87 -2.89 -10.97 -2.36
C SER A 87 -1.69 -10.96 -1.42
N ALA A 88 -0.98 -9.86 -1.34
CA ALA A 88 0.19 -9.80 -0.48
C ALA A 88 -0.23 -9.81 0.98
N GLU A 89 0.54 -10.47 1.82
CA GLU A 89 0.25 -10.53 3.22
C GLU A 89 1.00 -9.45 4.00
N ALA A 90 2.05 -8.92 3.44
CA ALA A 90 2.82 -7.88 4.11
C ALA A 90 3.55 -7.04 3.08
N LEU A 91 3.79 -5.79 3.43
CA LEU A 91 4.58 -4.90 2.60
C LEU A 91 5.89 -4.65 3.34
N VAL A 92 6.97 -4.55 2.61
CA VAL A 92 8.28 -4.37 3.22
C VAL A 92 8.86 -3.03 2.81
N CYS A 93 9.31 -2.26 3.78
CA CYS A 93 9.93 -0.98 3.52
C CYS A 93 11.15 -0.85 4.42
N SER A 94 11.77 0.30 4.49
CA SER A 94 12.94 0.51 5.31
C SER A 94 12.64 1.38 6.52
N CYS A 95 11.43 1.82 6.70
CA CYS A 95 11.08 2.79 7.74
C CYS A 95 10.33 2.24 8.94
N ALA A 96 9.63 1.14 8.81
CA ALA A 96 8.81 0.66 9.89
C ALA A 96 9.64 0.45 11.15
N PRO A 97 9.12 0.76 12.31
CA PRO A 97 7.75 1.12 12.57
C PRO A 97 7.44 2.61 12.42
N ALA A 98 8.39 3.39 11.93
CA ALA A 98 8.12 4.80 11.75
C ALA A 98 7.13 4.95 10.59
N ARG A 99 6.44 6.05 10.55
CA ARG A 99 5.45 6.30 9.52
C ARG A 99 6.12 6.14 8.17
N CYS A 100 5.46 5.48 7.23
CA CYS A 100 6.07 5.12 5.99
C CYS A 100 5.07 5.15 4.84
N HIS A 101 5.55 5.34 3.61
CA HIS A 101 4.69 5.37 2.44
C HIS A 101 3.97 4.04 2.25
N ALA A 102 4.47 2.96 2.82
CA ALA A 102 3.82 1.67 2.70
C ALA A 102 2.43 1.70 3.32
N GLU A 103 2.19 2.60 4.29
CA GLU A 103 0.88 2.71 4.88
C GLU A 103 -0.12 3.24 3.85
N CYS A 104 0.31 4.13 2.96
CA CYS A 104 -0.55 4.67 1.93
C CYS A 104 -0.88 3.57 0.93
N ILE A 105 0.09 2.72 0.61
CA ILE A 105 -0.11 1.63 -0.32
C ILE A 105 -1.08 0.63 0.29
N ARG A 106 -0.90 0.32 1.57
CA ARG A 106 -1.76 -0.63 2.25
C ARG A 106 -3.21 -0.16 2.22
N ASP A 107 -3.43 1.11 2.49
CA ASP A 107 -4.78 1.64 2.51
C ASP A 107 -5.42 1.52 1.14
N VAL A 108 -4.68 1.81 0.07
CA VAL A 108 -5.21 1.73 -1.27
C VAL A 108 -5.53 0.28 -1.64
N VAL A 109 -4.62 -0.64 -1.33
CA VAL A 109 -4.82 -2.03 -1.69
C VAL A 109 -6.02 -2.61 -0.92
N GLN A 110 -6.16 -2.26 0.35
CA GLN A 110 -7.26 -2.76 1.10
C GLN A 110 -8.59 -2.20 0.56
N TYR A 111 -8.57 -0.97 0.11
CA TYR A 111 -9.77 -0.38 -0.45
C TYR A 111 -10.12 -1.07 -1.77
N ILE A 112 -9.13 -1.34 -2.61
CA ILE A 112 -9.37 -2.02 -3.86
C ILE A 112 -9.92 -3.42 -3.61
N ASN A 113 -9.40 -4.12 -2.64
CA ASN A 113 -9.87 -5.46 -2.36
C ASN A 113 -11.32 -5.41 -1.85
N LEU A 114 -11.63 -4.38 -1.10
CA LEU A 114 -12.95 -4.27 -0.57
C LEU A 114 -13.97 -4.00 -1.68
N ILE A 115 -13.68 -3.10 -2.60
CA ILE A 115 -14.65 -2.81 -3.64
C ILE A 115 -14.70 -3.94 -4.66
N SER A 116 -13.63 -4.68 -4.81
CA SER A 116 -13.62 -5.76 -5.78
C SER A 116 -14.49 -6.92 -5.30
N TYR A 117 -14.71 -6.97 -4.01
CA TYR A 117 -15.46 -8.06 -3.46
C TYR A 117 -16.90 -7.89 -3.82
N GLU A 118 -17.43 -6.73 -3.77
CA GLU A 118 -18.75 -6.46 -4.13
C GLU A 118 -19.20 -6.71 -5.49
N PRO A 119 -18.55 -6.34 -6.45
CA PRO A 119 -19.01 -6.50 -7.80
C PRO A 119 -19.56 -7.87 -8.02
N GLN A 120 -18.99 -8.80 -7.39
CA GLN A 120 -19.45 -10.06 -7.55
C GLN A 120 -20.79 -10.24 -7.11
N GLN A 121 -21.10 -9.74 -6.08
CA GLN A 121 -22.37 -9.91 -5.58
C GLN A 121 -23.30 -9.25 -6.42
N THR A 122 -22.97 -8.16 -6.83
CA THR A 122 -23.93 -7.39 -7.55
C THR A 122 -24.16 -8.08 -8.81
N ARG A 123 -23.23 -8.68 -9.32
CA ARG A 123 -23.44 -9.24 -10.53
C ARG A 123 -24.43 -10.15 -10.52
N LEU A 124 -24.89 -10.42 -9.56
CA LEU A 124 -25.89 -11.32 -9.49
C LEU A 124 -27.02 -10.84 -10.23
N PHE A 125 -27.09 -9.71 -10.52
CA PHE A 125 -28.27 -9.33 -11.18
C PHE A 125 -27.96 -9.02 -12.54
#